data_fa3301b6211183882f95c3621eb3caf3
#
_entry.id   fa3301b6211183882f95c3621eb3caf3
#
_cell.length_a   1.000
_cell.length_b   1.000
_cell.length_c   1.000
_cell.angle_alpha   90.00
_cell.angle_beta   90.00
_cell.angle_gamma   90.00
#
_symmetry.space_group_name_H-M   'P 1'
#
loop_
_entity.id
_entity.type
_entity.pdbx_description
1 polymer ?
#
loop_
_entity_poly.entity_id
_entity_poly.type
_entity_poly.pdbx_seq_one_letter_code
_entity_poly.pdbx_strand_id
1 'polypeptide(L)'
;MHEWILVRPCLWQDKFEQFIFKCDRVHSIKSDMDIEISNLADQYYAQCWTIIEESSLQWQVNKQHTNSCYDNINDDDNGEIWVKVRSTPRKLLGAMFYSSNNLVENTFNIMTYFIGKVEYLDSEAIEKFTITNPTQLMDQTGLQQVLFLLQKRMPYQQEQEVRLIMQVDSEFCSRHQDNIIGRKIDNWYDLIDEIVLDPWVTRNQERAVKSFLSQLAHQQNQKTICCWKSHLNDYPQYLVPTLNI
;
A
#
# COMPACT_ATOMS: atom_id res chain seq x y z
N MET A 1 11.11 16.35 -5.52
CA MET A 1 11.00 15.16 -6.39
C MET A 1 9.81 14.38 -5.86
N HIS A 2 8.82 14.08 -6.69
CA HIS A 2 7.59 13.43 -6.22
C HIS A 2 7.67 11.96 -6.59
N GLU A 3 7.92 11.12 -5.59
CA GLU A 3 8.08 9.69 -5.80
C GLU A 3 6.97 8.90 -5.11
N TRP A 4 6.48 7.91 -5.80
CA TRP A 4 5.57 6.91 -5.28
C TRP A 4 6.37 5.71 -4.81
N ILE A 5 6.27 5.40 -3.54
CA ILE A 5 7.06 4.37 -2.89
C ILE A 5 6.36 3.01 -3.02
N LEU A 6 7.13 2.02 -3.50
CA LEU A 6 6.75 0.61 -3.51
C LEU A 6 7.78 -0.18 -2.71
N VAL A 7 7.33 -1.17 -1.99
CA VAL A 7 8.17 -1.99 -1.12
C VAL A 7 8.14 -3.46 -1.53
N ARG A 8 9.26 -4.16 -1.35
CA ARG A 8 9.27 -5.61 -1.52
C ARG A 8 8.47 -6.31 -0.43
N PRO A 9 7.83 -7.45 -0.76
CA PRO A 9 7.08 -8.24 0.23
C PRO A 9 7.90 -8.64 1.46
N CYS A 10 9.22 -8.75 1.36
CA CYS A 10 10.09 -9.07 2.51
C CYS A 10 10.03 -8.05 3.66
N LEU A 11 9.54 -6.83 3.40
CA LEU A 11 9.31 -5.79 4.42
C LEU A 11 7.94 -5.87 5.09
N TRP A 12 7.03 -6.73 4.63
CA TRP A 12 5.72 -6.86 5.25
C TRP A 12 5.82 -7.48 6.64
N GLN A 13 4.98 -7.01 7.55
CA GLN A 13 5.08 -7.38 8.96
C GLN A 13 4.60 -8.82 9.24
N ASP A 14 3.56 -9.28 8.55
CA ASP A 14 3.07 -10.64 8.73
C ASP A 14 3.96 -11.64 8.01
N LYS A 15 4.62 -12.48 8.78
CA LYS A 15 5.53 -13.51 8.26
C LYS A 15 4.84 -14.57 7.38
N PHE A 16 3.51 -14.71 7.48
CA PHE A 16 2.75 -15.64 6.63
C PHE A 16 2.46 -15.09 5.22
N GLU A 17 2.50 -13.79 5.03
CA GLU A 17 2.21 -13.17 3.71
C GLU A 17 3.23 -13.54 2.63
N GLN A 18 4.35 -14.12 3.03
CA GLN A 18 5.43 -14.49 2.12
C GLN A 18 5.86 -15.93 2.33
N PHE A 19 5.06 -16.73 3.00
CA PHE A 19 5.45 -18.06 3.43
C PHE A 19 6.07 -18.87 2.30
N ILE A 20 5.42 -18.92 1.13
CA ILE A 20 5.92 -19.68 -0.01
C ILE A 20 7.23 -19.12 -0.58
N PHE A 21 7.39 -17.79 -0.58
CA PHE A 21 8.57 -17.13 -1.15
C PHE A 21 9.80 -17.16 -0.24
N LYS A 22 9.66 -17.67 1.00
CA LYS A 22 10.78 -17.90 1.91
C LYS A 22 11.40 -19.30 1.76
N CYS A 23 10.78 -20.15 0.97
CA CYS A 23 11.32 -21.44 0.63
C CYS A 23 12.30 -21.28 -0.54
N ASP A 24 13.46 -21.90 -0.45
CA ASP A 24 14.39 -21.94 -1.58
C ASP A 24 13.88 -22.88 -2.67
N ARG A 25 13.17 -23.93 -2.29
CA ARG A 25 12.64 -24.95 -3.18
C ARG A 25 11.27 -25.42 -2.76
N VAL A 26 10.47 -25.80 -3.74
CA VAL A 26 9.20 -26.50 -3.56
C VAL A 26 9.25 -27.82 -4.29
N HIS A 27 8.94 -28.90 -3.57
CA HIS A 27 8.85 -30.21 -4.19
C HIS A 27 7.49 -30.42 -4.83
N SER A 28 7.48 -30.70 -6.12
CA SER A 28 6.25 -31.03 -6.87
C SER A 28 6.01 -32.53 -6.82
N ILE A 29 5.03 -32.96 -6.04
CA ILE A 29 4.65 -34.41 -5.93
C ILE A 29 4.21 -34.96 -7.28
N LYS A 30 3.62 -34.12 -8.15
CA LYS A 30 3.09 -34.54 -9.44
C LYS A 30 4.19 -34.87 -10.44
N SER A 31 5.28 -34.12 -10.44
CA SER A 31 6.41 -34.28 -11.38
C SER A 31 7.63 -34.97 -10.74
N ASP A 32 7.58 -35.20 -9.42
CA ASP A 32 8.70 -35.70 -8.61
C ASP A 32 9.98 -34.86 -8.81
N MET A 33 9.81 -33.54 -8.86
CA MET A 33 10.89 -32.59 -9.11
C MET A 33 10.90 -31.46 -8.09
N ASP A 34 12.10 -31.03 -7.70
CA ASP A 34 12.31 -29.82 -6.94
C ASP A 34 12.30 -28.60 -7.88
N ILE A 35 11.49 -27.61 -7.52
CA ILE A 35 11.37 -26.33 -8.22
C ILE A 35 12.08 -25.29 -7.37
N GLU A 36 13.09 -24.64 -7.93
CA GLU A 36 13.78 -23.55 -7.26
C GLU A 36 12.95 -22.27 -7.39
N ILE A 37 12.66 -21.63 -6.24
CA ILE A 37 11.84 -20.43 -6.14
C ILE A 37 12.52 -19.29 -5.33
N SER A 38 13.79 -19.47 -4.98
CA SER A 38 14.55 -18.58 -4.09
C SER A 38 14.53 -17.10 -4.50
N ASN A 39 14.41 -16.81 -5.80
CA ASN A 39 14.45 -15.42 -6.32
C ASN A 39 13.08 -14.88 -6.74
N LEU A 40 12.00 -15.64 -6.56
CA LEU A 40 10.68 -15.19 -7.03
C LEU A 40 10.17 -13.97 -6.22
N ALA A 41 10.38 -13.96 -4.91
CA ALA A 41 9.93 -12.87 -4.04
C ALA A 41 10.56 -11.53 -4.43
N ASP A 42 11.81 -11.55 -4.90
CA ASP A 42 12.55 -10.35 -5.25
C ASP A 42 12.04 -9.66 -6.52
N GLN A 43 11.24 -10.37 -7.32
CA GLN A 43 10.63 -9.83 -8.54
C GLN A 43 9.41 -8.96 -8.28
N TYR A 44 8.95 -8.84 -7.03
CA TYR A 44 7.73 -8.11 -6.71
C TYR A 44 7.96 -6.92 -5.81
N TYR A 45 7.30 -5.82 -6.16
CA TYR A 45 7.16 -4.63 -5.34
C TYR A 45 5.67 -4.30 -5.20
N ALA A 46 5.26 -3.85 -4.04
CA ALA A 46 3.86 -3.58 -3.81
C ALA A 46 3.63 -2.32 -2.98
N GLN A 47 2.40 -1.82 -3.06
CA GLN A 47 1.86 -0.81 -2.18
C GLN A 47 0.48 -1.26 -1.70
N CYS A 48 0.24 -1.13 -0.40
CA CYS A 48 -1.00 -1.53 0.24
C CYS A 48 -1.96 -0.34 0.36
N TRP A 49 -3.21 -0.58 0.03
CA TRP A 49 -4.35 0.32 0.11
C TRP A 49 -5.46 -0.35 0.91
N THR A 50 -6.47 0.39 1.30
CA THR A 50 -7.66 -0.17 1.96
C THR A 50 -8.93 0.31 1.27
N ILE A 51 -9.99 -0.52 1.29
CA ILE A 51 -11.33 -0.13 0.86
C ILE A 51 -12.18 0.41 2.00
N ILE A 52 -11.66 0.45 3.22
CA ILE A 52 -12.36 1.04 4.36
C ILE A 52 -12.43 2.55 4.16
N GLU A 53 -13.63 3.08 4.24
CA GLU A 53 -13.82 4.52 4.06
C GLU A 53 -13.13 5.31 5.17
N GLU A 54 -13.33 4.92 6.43
CA GLU A 54 -12.64 5.52 7.56
C GLU A 54 -12.68 4.61 8.81
N SER A 55 -11.58 4.58 9.57
CA SER A 55 -11.45 3.79 10.78
C SER A 55 -10.61 4.52 11.83
N SER A 56 -11.19 4.71 13.02
CA SER A 56 -10.44 5.27 14.16
C SER A 56 -9.23 4.43 14.54
N LEU A 57 -9.34 3.11 14.39
CA LEU A 57 -8.24 2.19 14.67
C LEU A 57 -7.06 2.42 13.72
N GLN A 58 -7.31 2.60 12.43
CA GLN A 58 -6.24 2.86 11.45
C GLN A 58 -5.52 4.19 11.74
N TRP A 59 -6.25 5.23 12.12
CA TRP A 59 -5.65 6.48 12.53
C TRP A 59 -4.75 6.32 13.76
N GLN A 60 -5.19 5.55 14.77
CA GLN A 60 -4.45 5.34 16.02
C GLN A 60 -3.20 4.48 15.80
N VAL A 61 -3.30 3.39 15.04
CA VAL A 61 -2.16 2.49 14.76
C VAL A 61 -1.05 3.24 14.04
N ASN A 62 -1.39 4.02 13.02
CA ASN A 62 -0.39 4.80 12.30
C ASN A 62 0.29 5.82 13.21
N LYS A 63 -0.45 6.48 14.11
CA LYS A 63 0.11 7.45 15.05
C LYS A 63 1.05 6.82 16.09
N GLN A 64 0.81 5.59 16.52
CA GLN A 64 1.66 4.88 17.47
C GLN A 64 3.02 4.46 16.88
N HIS A 65 3.06 4.14 15.60
CA HIS A 65 4.29 3.71 14.93
C HIS A 65 5.37 4.81 14.84
N THR A 66 4.98 6.08 14.85
CA THR A 66 5.95 7.19 14.82
C THR A 66 6.46 7.57 16.19
N ASN A 67 5.66 7.45 17.24
CA ASN A 67 6.08 7.75 18.61
C ASN A 67 7.21 6.82 19.09
N SER A 68 7.38 5.64 18.51
CA SER A 68 8.46 4.71 18.87
C SER A 68 9.84 5.10 18.31
N CYS A 69 9.89 6.00 17.34
CA CYS A 69 11.14 6.41 16.69
C CYS A 69 11.72 7.73 17.21
N TYR A 70 10.93 8.51 17.99
CA TYR A 70 11.32 9.86 18.41
C TYR A 70 10.96 10.13 19.88
N ASP A 71 11.63 9.43 20.81
CA ASP A 71 11.43 9.57 22.26
C ASP A 71 11.85 10.93 22.88
N ASN A 72 12.11 11.98 22.10
CA ASN A 72 12.64 13.25 22.60
C ASN A 72 12.12 14.50 21.89
N ILE A 73 10.81 14.62 21.63
CA ILE A 73 10.28 15.88 21.11
C ILE A 73 9.30 16.47 22.11
N ASN A 74 9.67 17.65 22.65
CA ASN A 74 8.86 18.49 23.50
C ASN A 74 7.50 18.80 22.89
N ASP A 75 6.48 18.91 23.72
CA ASP A 75 5.03 19.09 23.49
C ASP A 75 4.63 20.38 22.74
N ASP A 76 5.49 21.00 21.97
CA ASP A 76 5.18 22.21 21.20
C ASP A 76 4.69 21.83 19.79
N ASP A 77 3.37 21.85 19.60
CA ASP A 77 2.51 22.10 18.39
C ASP A 77 3.00 21.70 16.96
N ASN A 78 4.14 21.05 16.83
CA ASN A 78 4.72 20.50 15.59
C ASN A 78 4.41 19.01 15.37
N GLY A 79 3.29 18.55 15.92
CA GLY A 79 2.84 17.16 15.75
C GLY A 79 2.71 16.79 14.26
N GLU A 80 3.17 15.60 13.92
CA GLU A 80 3.01 15.02 12.60
C GLU A 80 1.52 15.00 12.20
N ILE A 81 1.23 15.41 10.98
CA ILE A 81 -0.12 15.37 10.42
C ILE A 81 -0.25 14.10 9.59
N TRP A 82 -1.16 13.24 10.00
CA TRP A 82 -1.52 12.06 9.24
C TRP A 82 -2.58 12.39 8.21
N VAL A 83 -2.43 11.80 7.02
CA VAL A 83 -3.37 12.01 5.94
C VAL A 83 -3.82 10.68 5.35
N LYS A 84 -5.10 10.59 5.04
CA LYS A 84 -5.66 9.55 4.19
C LYS A 84 -5.79 10.09 2.78
N VAL A 85 -5.26 9.34 1.82
CA VAL A 85 -5.37 9.66 0.40
C VAL A 85 -6.41 8.75 -0.24
N ARG A 86 -7.36 9.32 -0.99
CA ARG A 86 -8.35 8.58 -1.75
C ARG A 86 -7.99 8.55 -3.22
N SER A 87 -8.14 7.37 -3.80
CA SER A 87 -7.93 7.13 -5.23
C SER A 87 -8.83 5.98 -5.70
N THR A 88 -8.71 5.61 -6.97
CA THR A 88 -9.43 4.47 -7.54
C THR A 88 -8.45 3.46 -8.13
N PRO A 89 -8.79 2.16 -8.20
CA PRO A 89 -7.94 1.14 -8.83
C PRO A 89 -7.49 1.52 -10.24
N ARG A 90 -8.38 2.12 -11.04
CA ARG A 90 -8.07 2.57 -12.39
C ARG A 90 -6.99 3.66 -12.41
N LYS A 91 -7.07 4.63 -11.51
CA LYS A 91 -6.07 5.71 -11.40
C LYS A 91 -4.73 5.19 -10.93
N LEU A 92 -4.74 4.30 -9.93
CA LEU A 92 -3.54 3.67 -9.40
C LEU A 92 -2.81 2.87 -10.50
N LEU A 93 -3.50 2.00 -11.22
CA LEU A 93 -2.91 1.25 -12.34
C LEU A 93 -2.44 2.18 -13.45
N GLY A 94 -3.25 3.18 -13.80
CA GLY A 94 -2.89 4.17 -14.82
C GLY A 94 -1.61 4.91 -14.47
N ALA A 95 -1.49 5.39 -13.23
CA ALA A 95 -0.29 6.09 -12.77
C ALA A 95 0.95 5.19 -12.79
N MET A 96 0.80 3.91 -12.42
CA MET A 96 1.89 2.92 -12.51
C MET A 96 2.33 2.71 -13.95
N PHE A 97 1.39 2.57 -14.87
CA PHE A 97 1.68 2.33 -16.28
C PHE A 97 2.38 3.54 -16.92
N TYR A 98 1.88 4.75 -16.69
CA TYR A 98 2.46 5.97 -17.27
C TYR A 98 3.79 6.36 -16.62
N SER A 99 3.97 6.11 -15.31
CA SER A 99 5.24 6.37 -14.65
C SER A 99 6.39 5.50 -15.16
N SER A 100 6.10 4.36 -15.78
CA SER A 100 7.12 3.48 -16.36
C SER A 100 7.86 4.11 -17.54
N ASN A 101 7.19 4.99 -18.28
CA ASN A 101 7.77 5.63 -19.45
C ASN A 101 8.87 6.65 -19.12
N ASN A 102 8.98 7.04 -17.86
CA ASN A 102 9.98 8.01 -17.38
C ASN A 102 11.21 7.36 -16.71
N LEU A 103 11.26 6.05 -16.60
CA LEU A 103 12.49 5.33 -16.29
C LEU A 103 13.36 5.33 -17.54
N VAL A 104 14.13 6.40 -17.73
CA VAL A 104 14.91 6.73 -18.92
C VAL A 104 15.97 5.67 -19.29
N GLU A 105 16.12 4.61 -18.51
CA GLU A 105 17.18 3.63 -18.72
C GLU A 105 16.73 2.18 -18.93
N ASN A 106 15.56 1.83 -19.20
CA ASN A 106 15.13 0.51 -19.66
C ASN A 106 13.69 0.18 -19.20
N THR A 107 12.74 0.57 -20.01
CA THR A 107 11.33 0.15 -19.94
C THR A 107 11.12 -1.37 -20.08
N PHE A 108 12.15 -2.13 -20.39
CA PHE A 108 12.09 -3.58 -20.61
C PHE A 108 12.12 -4.42 -19.33
N ASN A 109 12.39 -3.82 -18.18
CA ASN A 109 12.57 -4.54 -16.91
C ASN A 109 11.28 -4.67 -16.08
N ILE A 110 10.18 -4.06 -16.50
CA ILE A 110 8.88 -4.21 -15.85
C ILE A 110 8.03 -5.16 -16.68
N MET A 111 7.68 -6.29 -16.10
CA MET A 111 6.90 -7.31 -16.79
C MET A 111 5.42 -6.98 -16.78
N THR A 112 4.87 -6.65 -15.61
CA THR A 112 3.44 -6.37 -15.50
C THR A 112 3.06 -5.68 -14.17
N TYR A 113 1.80 -5.22 -14.14
CA TYR A 113 1.17 -4.63 -12.96
C TYR A 113 -0.12 -5.36 -12.64
N PHE A 114 -0.37 -5.54 -11.37
CA PHE A 114 -1.59 -6.14 -10.86
C PHE A 114 -2.21 -5.25 -9.79
N ILE A 115 -3.51 -5.32 -9.65
CA ILE A 115 -4.23 -4.81 -8.51
C ILE A 115 -5.23 -5.85 -8.06
N GLY A 116 -5.22 -6.20 -6.77
CA GLY A 116 -6.08 -7.23 -6.23
C GLY A 116 -6.50 -6.96 -4.80
N LYS A 117 -7.71 -7.40 -4.46
CA LYS A 117 -8.17 -7.42 -3.08
C LYS A 117 -7.55 -8.61 -2.36
N VAL A 118 -7.09 -8.36 -1.12
CA VAL A 118 -6.52 -9.41 -0.27
C VAL A 118 -7.65 -10.35 0.19
N GLU A 119 -7.40 -11.64 0.07
CA GLU A 119 -8.22 -12.71 0.62
C GLU A 119 -7.71 -13.08 2.01
N TYR A 120 -8.63 -13.05 2.99
CA TYR A 120 -8.29 -13.37 4.37
C TYR A 120 -8.67 -14.81 4.67
N LEU A 121 -7.66 -15.60 5.02
CA LEU A 121 -7.76 -17.04 5.22
C LEU A 121 -7.26 -17.42 6.63
N ASP A 122 -7.73 -18.52 7.15
CA ASP A 122 -7.06 -19.12 8.30
C ASP A 122 -5.73 -19.74 7.90
N SER A 123 -4.90 -20.05 8.90
CA SER A 123 -3.55 -20.55 8.64
C SER A 123 -3.55 -21.90 7.91
N GLU A 124 -4.53 -22.75 8.20
CA GLU A 124 -4.69 -24.06 7.55
C GLU A 124 -5.07 -23.91 6.07
N ALA A 125 -5.98 -22.98 5.76
CA ALA A 125 -6.37 -22.69 4.38
C ALA A 125 -5.21 -22.12 3.56
N ILE A 126 -4.38 -21.23 4.13
CA ILE A 126 -3.17 -20.70 3.48
C ILE A 126 -2.18 -21.84 3.21
N GLU A 127 -1.91 -22.69 4.18
CA GLU A 127 -1.02 -23.83 4.03
C GLU A 127 -1.53 -24.79 2.96
N LYS A 128 -2.82 -25.13 3.00
CA LYS A 128 -3.47 -25.98 2.00
C LYS A 128 -3.37 -25.39 0.60
N PHE A 129 -3.64 -24.11 0.43
CA PHE A 129 -3.51 -23.43 -0.85
C PHE A 129 -2.08 -23.55 -1.39
N THR A 130 -1.09 -23.32 -0.55
CA THR A 130 0.32 -23.40 -0.89
C THR A 130 0.72 -24.81 -1.35
N ILE A 131 0.32 -25.85 -0.61
CA ILE A 131 0.66 -27.24 -0.90
C ILE A 131 -0.05 -27.75 -2.17
N THR A 132 -1.29 -27.28 -2.41
CA THR A 132 -2.11 -27.76 -3.54
C THR A 132 -1.67 -27.17 -4.88
N ASN A 133 -1.04 -26.01 -4.87
CA ASN A 133 -0.78 -25.22 -6.07
C ASN A 133 0.70 -24.90 -6.37
N PRO A 134 1.68 -25.77 -6.08
CA PRO A 134 3.09 -25.45 -6.25
C PRO A 134 3.48 -25.20 -7.73
N THR A 135 2.80 -25.85 -8.67
CA THR A 135 3.04 -25.64 -10.12
C THR A 135 2.59 -24.28 -10.63
N GLN A 136 1.70 -23.61 -9.90
CA GLN A 136 1.25 -22.25 -10.23
C GLN A 136 2.36 -21.21 -10.01
N LEU A 137 3.35 -21.50 -9.18
CA LEU A 137 4.53 -20.66 -9.01
C LEU A 137 5.39 -20.57 -10.28
N MET A 138 5.25 -21.52 -11.20
CA MET A 138 5.95 -21.55 -12.49
C MET A 138 5.18 -20.81 -13.60
N ASP A 139 4.09 -20.13 -13.26
CA ASP A 139 3.34 -19.36 -14.22
C ASP A 139 4.17 -18.18 -14.77
N GLN A 140 4.47 -18.23 -16.05
CA GLN A 140 5.28 -17.21 -16.72
C GLN A 140 4.58 -15.84 -16.82
N THR A 141 3.25 -15.81 -16.66
CA THR A 141 2.49 -14.53 -16.64
C THR A 141 2.60 -13.79 -15.32
N GLY A 142 3.08 -14.45 -14.26
CA GLY A 142 3.14 -13.92 -12.89
C GLY A 142 1.78 -13.84 -12.19
N LEU A 143 0.67 -14.06 -12.89
CA LEU A 143 -0.67 -13.93 -12.31
C LEU A 143 -0.90 -14.91 -11.15
N GLN A 144 -0.49 -16.17 -11.33
CA GLN A 144 -0.67 -17.19 -10.30
C GLN A 144 0.23 -16.91 -9.08
N GLN A 145 1.42 -16.38 -9.31
CA GLN A 145 2.35 -15.99 -8.24
C GLN A 145 1.77 -14.84 -7.41
N VAL A 146 1.12 -13.87 -8.07
CA VAL A 146 0.46 -12.74 -7.39
C VAL A 146 -0.66 -13.21 -6.46
N LEU A 147 -1.35 -14.30 -6.75
CA LEU A 147 -2.39 -14.83 -5.86
C LEU A 147 -1.83 -15.23 -4.48
N PHE A 148 -0.58 -15.67 -4.40
CA PHE A 148 0.07 -15.92 -3.10
C PHE A 148 0.36 -14.61 -2.35
N LEU A 149 0.61 -13.52 -3.07
CA LEU A 149 0.82 -12.19 -2.48
C LEU A 149 -0.49 -11.47 -2.13
N LEU A 150 -1.63 -12.02 -2.50
CA LEU A 150 -2.96 -11.50 -2.17
C LEU A 150 -3.63 -12.26 -1.02
N GLN A 151 -2.88 -13.09 -0.28
CA GLN A 151 -3.39 -13.80 0.87
C GLN A 151 -2.87 -13.20 2.17
N LYS A 152 -3.71 -13.17 3.19
CA LYS A 152 -3.39 -12.69 4.53
C LYS A 152 -4.18 -13.46 5.58
N ARG A 153 -3.67 -13.55 6.79
CA ARG A 153 -4.37 -14.25 7.87
C ARG A 153 -5.62 -13.52 8.33
N MET A 154 -6.66 -14.28 8.72
CA MET A 154 -7.95 -13.77 9.24
C MET A 154 -7.85 -12.69 10.32
N PRO A 155 -6.92 -12.72 11.31
CA PRO A 155 -6.78 -11.65 12.31
C PRO A 155 -6.58 -10.24 11.73
N TYR A 156 -6.14 -10.12 10.49
CA TYR A 156 -5.93 -8.84 9.80
C TYR A 156 -7.11 -8.43 8.91
N GLN A 157 -8.23 -9.16 8.93
CA GLN A 157 -9.38 -8.92 8.05
C GLN A 157 -9.96 -7.51 8.15
N GLN A 158 -9.82 -6.86 9.30
CA GLN A 158 -10.25 -5.47 9.48
C GLN A 158 -9.50 -4.47 8.61
N GLU A 159 -8.36 -4.81 8.03
CA GLU A 159 -7.61 -3.92 7.14
C GLU A 159 -8.28 -3.79 5.76
N GLN A 160 -9.05 -4.78 5.33
CA GLN A 160 -9.73 -4.84 4.02
C GLN A 160 -8.83 -4.36 2.87
N GLU A 161 -7.68 -4.98 2.80
CA GLU A 161 -6.55 -4.52 2.02
C GLU A 161 -6.77 -4.75 0.51
N VAL A 162 -6.26 -3.81 -0.28
CA VAL A 162 -6.07 -3.93 -1.73
C VAL A 162 -4.59 -3.69 -2.02
N ARG A 163 -3.97 -4.56 -2.78
CA ARG A 163 -2.55 -4.46 -3.16
C ARG A 163 -2.40 -4.06 -4.61
N LEU A 164 -1.59 -3.04 -4.82
CA LEU A 164 -1.05 -2.69 -6.11
C LEU A 164 0.33 -3.33 -6.20
N ILE A 165 0.53 -4.24 -7.16
CA ILE A 165 1.72 -5.06 -7.27
C ILE A 165 2.37 -4.81 -8.63
N MET A 166 3.69 -4.63 -8.61
CA MET A 166 4.53 -4.52 -9.78
C MET A 166 5.45 -5.73 -9.84
N GLN A 167 5.49 -6.39 -10.97
CA GLN A 167 6.45 -7.45 -11.28
C GLN A 167 7.57 -6.91 -12.14
N VAL A 168 8.79 -7.22 -11.77
CA VAL A 168 10.02 -6.89 -12.50
C VAL A 168 10.74 -8.16 -12.95
N ASP A 169 11.61 -8.07 -13.93
CA ASP A 169 12.40 -9.20 -14.38
C ASP A 169 13.63 -9.46 -13.47
N SER A 170 14.27 -10.59 -13.69
CA SER A 170 15.46 -10.99 -12.94
C SER A 170 16.66 -10.08 -13.19
N GLU A 171 16.73 -9.44 -14.35
CA GLU A 171 17.81 -8.50 -14.70
C GLU A 171 17.67 -7.22 -13.87
N PHE A 172 16.46 -6.70 -13.70
CA PHE A 172 16.18 -5.60 -12.79
C PHE A 172 16.58 -5.95 -11.35
N CYS A 173 16.19 -7.14 -10.87
CA CYS A 173 16.52 -7.59 -9.51
C CYS A 173 18.02 -7.67 -9.26
N SER A 174 18.79 -8.11 -10.25
CA SER A 174 20.26 -8.21 -10.12
C SER A 174 20.94 -6.86 -10.02
N ARG A 175 20.38 -5.82 -10.64
CA ARG A 175 20.90 -4.45 -10.61
C ARG A 175 20.39 -3.63 -9.42
N HIS A 176 19.19 -3.92 -8.92
CA HIS A 176 18.51 -3.17 -7.88
C HIS A 176 18.22 -4.09 -6.70
N GLN A 177 19.13 -4.06 -5.72
CA GLN A 177 18.97 -4.86 -4.49
C GLN A 177 18.15 -4.16 -3.41
N ASP A 178 17.68 -2.94 -3.67
CA ASP A 178 16.90 -2.17 -2.72
C ASP A 178 15.52 -2.78 -2.51
N ASN A 179 15.13 -2.89 -1.24
CA ASN A 179 13.80 -3.36 -0.86
C ASN A 179 12.71 -2.30 -1.03
N ILE A 180 13.09 -1.08 -1.33
CA ILE A 180 12.21 0.08 -1.50
C ILE A 180 12.59 0.77 -2.79
N ILE A 181 11.61 1.02 -3.64
CA ILE A 181 11.81 1.79 -4.87
C ILE A 181 10.86 2.97 -4.95
N GLY A 182 11.37 4.09 -5.44
CA GLY A 182 10.59 5.29 -5.76
C GLY A 182 10.23 5.31 -7.24
N ARG A 183 8.96 5.57 -7.55
CA ARG A 183 8.48 5.79 -8.92
C ARG A 183 8.05 7.23 -9.07
N LYS A 184 8.62 7.94 -10.03
CA LYS A 184 8.25 9.32 -10.31
C LYS A 184 6.83 9.37 -10.87
N ILE A 185 5.97 10.21 -10.31
CA ILE A 185 4.63 10.49 -10.80
C ILE A 185 4.60 11.89 -11.40
N ASP A 186 4.22 11.99 -12.66
CA ASP A 186 4.20 13.26 -13.35
C ASP A 186 3.02 14.13 -12.93
N ASN A 187 1.87 13.51 -12.65
CA ASN A 187 0.66 14.24 -12.29
C ASN A 187 -0.08 13.61 -11.09
N TRP A 188 0.15 14.16 -9.91
CA TRP A 188 -0.55 13.76 -8.68
C TRP A 188 -2.03 14.10 -8.67
N TYR A 189 -2.43 15.15 -9.40
CA TYR A 189 -3.81 15.60 -9.43
C TYR A 189 -4.74 14.62 -10.14
N ASP A 190 -4.21 13.86 -11.10
CA ASP A 190 -4.96 12.79 -11.76
C ASP A 190 -5.06 11.53 -10.90
N LEU A 191 -4.09 11.34 -10.01
CA LEU A 191 -4.02 10.17 -9.13
C LEU A 191 -4.92 10.30 -7.91
N ILE A 192 -4.93 11.49 -7.27
CA ILE A 192 -5.56 11.73 -5.98
C ILE A 192 -6.92 12.39 -6.17
N ASP A 193 -7.98 11.75 -5.66
CA ASP A 193 -9.33 12.31 -5.64
C ASP A 193 -9.52 13.27 -4.46
N GLU A 194 -8.98 12.89 -3.30
CA GLU A 194 -9.26 13.53 -2.04
C GLU A 194 -8.15 13.26 -1.01
N ILE A 195 -7.93 14.23 -0.14
CA ILE A 195 -7.08 14.13 1.03
C ILE A 195 -7.93 14.37 2.27
N VAL A 196 -7.93 13.42 3.20
CA VAL A 196 -8.57 13.55 4.51
C VAL A 196 -7.49 13.66 5.57
N LEU A 197 -7.56 14.71 6.37
CA LEU A 197 -6.65 14.95 7.49
C LEU A 197 -7.13 14.18 8.72
N ASP A 198 -6.22 13.78 9.57
CA ASP A 198 -6.57 13.06 10.79
C ASP A 198 -7.54 13.87 11.70
N PRO A 199 -8.36 13.18 12.52
CA PRO A 199 -9.40 13.83 13.31
C PRO A 199 -8.87 14.72 14.44
N TRP A 200 -7.57 14.66 14.77
CA TRP A 200 -6.95 15.47 15.84
C TRP A 200 -6.21 16.72 15.33
N VAL A 201 -6.19 16.93 14.02
CA VAL A 201 -5.58 18.12 13.41
C VAL A 201 -6.22 19.40 13.95
N THR A 202 -5.38 20.36 14.33
CA THR A 202 -5.83 21.69 14.74
C THR A 202 -6.31 22.52 13.54
N ARG A 203 -7.11 23.56 13.81
CA ARG A 203 -7.57 24.48 12.75
C ARG A 203 -6.40 25.17 12.03
N ASN A 204 -5.32 25.44 12.72
CA ASN A 204 -4.14 26.08 12.14
C ASN A 204 -3.40 25.14 11.19
N GLN A 205 -3.21 23.88 11.61
CA GLN A 205 -2.63 22.83 10.76
C GLN A 205 -3.49 22.56 9.52
N GLU A 206 -4.82 22.44 9.69
CA GLU A 206 -5.74 22.27 8.56
C GLU A 206 -5.62 23.42 7.54
N ARG A 207 -5.60 24.68 8.03
CA ARG A 207 -5.42 25.85 7.16
C ARG A 207 -4.06 25.83 6.45
N ALA A 208 -3.00 25.46 7.14
CA ALA A 208 -1.66 25.37 6.58
C ALA A 208 -1.60 24.34 5.44
N VAL A 209 -2.15 23.13 5.65
CA VAL A 209 -2.21 22.08 4.61
C VAL A 209 -3.04 22.53 3.41
N LYS A 210 -4.23 23.10 3.63
CA LYS A 210 -5.08 23.61 2.55
C LYS A 210 -4.39 24.74 1.74
N SER A 211 -3.70 25.65 2.44
CA SER A 211 -2.91 26.70 1.78
C SER A 211 -1.78 26.14 0.94
N PHE A 212 -1.04 25.16 1.47
CA PHE A 212 0.03 24.47 0.76
C PHE A 212 -0.49 23.77 -0.51
N LEU A 213 -1.57 23.00 -0.42
CA LEU A 213 -2.18 22.33 -1.57
C LEU A 213 -2.67 23.32 -2.64
N SER A 214 -3.22 24.46 -2.21
CA SER A 214 -3.66 25.51 -3.13
C SER A 214 -2.48 26.18 -3.85
N GLN A 215 -1.37 26.41 -3.15
CA GLN A 215 -0.14 26.96 -3.73
C GLN A 215 0.46 25.99 -4.75
N LEU A 216 0.55 24.70 -4.41
CA LEU A 216 1.02 23.67 -5.34
C LEU A 216 0.17 23.60 -6.61
N ALA A 217 -1.15 23.60 -6.45
CA ALA A 217 -2.08 23.58 -7.58
C ALA A 217 -1.87 24.79 -8.48
N HIS A 218 -1.75 26.00 -7.91
CA HIS A 218 -1.49 27.21 -8.66
C HIS A 218 -0.15 27.16 -9.41
N GLN A 219 0.92 26.72 -8.77
CA GLN A 219 2.24 26.59 -9.38
C GLN A 219 2.25 25.64 -10.58
N GLN A 220 1.43 24.58 -10.53
CA GLN A 220 1.34 23.58 -11.59
C GLN A 220 0.19 23.79 -12.57
N ASN A 221 -0.53 24.91 -12.43
CA ASN A 221 -1.72 25.22 -13.22
C ASN A 221 -2.78 24.11 -13.19
N GLN A 222 -2.98 23.53 -12.01
CA GLN A 222 -3.89 22.42 -11.75
C GLN A 222 -5.04 22.82 -10.84
N LYS A 223 -6.09 22.01 -10.81
CA LYS A 223 -7.20 22.16 -9.86
C LYS A 223 -6.75 21.70 -8.48
N THR A 224 -7.10 22.48 -7.43
CA THR A 224 -6.80 22.09 -6.04
C THR A 224 -7.49 20.77 -5.69
N ILE A 225 -6.73 19.85 -5.08
CA ILE A 225 -7.26 18.59 -4.56
C ILE A 225 -8.19 18.91 -3.39
N CYS A 226 -9.35 18.23 -3.33
CA CYS A 226 -10.26 18.34 -2.20
C CYS A 226 -9.57 17.89 -0.91
N CYS A 227 -9.58 18.75 0.12
CA CYS A 227 -8.95 18.46 1.40
C CYS A 227 -9.88 18.88 2.54
N TRP A 228 -10.15 17.96 3.45
CA TRP A 228 -10.99 18.18 4.62
C TRP A 228 -10.48 17.38 5.83
N LYS A 229 -10.89 17.82 7.03
CA LYS A 229 -10.58 17.13 8.27
C LYS A 229 -11.60 16.01 8.52
N SER A 230 -11.13 14.86 9.00
CA SER A 230 -12.00 13.77 9.43
C SER A 230 -13.00 14.22 10.51
N HIS A 231 -14.24 13.78 10.35
CA HIS A 231 -15.34 14.04 11.29
C HIS A 231 -15.53 12.94 12.35
N LEU A 232 -14.64 11.96 12.42
CA LEU A 232 -14.76 10.83 13.34
C LEU A 232 -14.87 11.23 14.82
N ASN A 233 -14.28 12.38 15.19
CA ASN A 233 -14.32 12.88 16.56
C ASN A 233 -15.32 14.03 16.76
N ASP A 234 -16.10 14.36 15.73
CA ASP A 234 -17.09 15.41 15.84
C ASP A 234 -18.31 14.90 16.61
N TYR A 235 -18.81 15.72 17.54
CA TYR A 235 -20.08 15.44 18.20
C TYR A 235 -21.22 15.54 17.18
N PRO A 236 -22.14 14.57 17.15
CA PRO A 236 -23.33 14.68 16.31
C PRO A 236 -24.09 15.95 16.70
N GLN A 237 -24.22 16.88 15.77
CA GLN A 237 -24.84 18.19 16.00
C GLN A 237 -26.32 18.13 16.41
N TYR A 238 -26.95 16.93 16.36
CA TYR A 238 -28.38 16.70 16.55
C TYR A 238 -28.72 15.90 17.82
N LEU A 239 -27.74 15.47 18.60
CA LEU A 239 -28.01 14.80 19.87
C LEU A 239 -28.16 15.85 20.98
N VAL A 240 -29.37 16.34 21.16
CA VAL A 240 -29.78 17.00 22.41
C VAL A 240 -30.16 15.85 23.37
N PRO A 241 -29.37 15.58 24.43
CA PRO A 241 -29.76 14.56 25.39
C PRO A 241 -31.03 15.01 26.10
N THR A 242 -32.14 14.33 25.84
CA THR A 242 -33.41 14.55 26.58
C THR A 242 -33.33 13.72 27.84
N LEU A 243 -33.07 14.34 28.97
CA LEU A 243 -33.19 13.72 30.30
C LEU A 243 -34.69 13.70 30.64
N ASN A 244 -35.32 12.51 30.66
CA ASN A 244 -36.60 12.31 31.38
C ASN A 244 -36.26 12.27 32.85
N ILE A 245 -36.54 13.35 33.55
CA ILE A 245 -36.51 13.47 35.02
C ILE A 245 -37.87 13.05 35.54
#